data_59829e51c9d0146f54b79b4205cf5f0e
#
_entry.id   59829e51c9d0146f54b79b4205cf5f0e
#
_cell.length_a   1.000
_cell.length_b   1.000
_cell.length_c   1.000
_cell.angle_alpha   90.00
_cell.angle_beta   90.00
_cell.angle_gamma   90.00
#
_symmetry.space_group_name_H-M   'P 1'
#
loop_
_entity.id
_entity.type
_entity.pdbx_description
1 polymer ?
#
loop_
_entity_poly.entity_id
_entity_poly.type
_entity_poly.pdbx_seq_one_letter_code
_entity_poly.pdbx_strand_id
1 'polypeptide(L)'
;TLTNNKKEITEHTRRTLIDAQERGVKIVLASGRPTYGIVPIAEKLELKKYGGYILSYNGGEITNWQTGELMYENVLDADVLPYLYQCAKDNNFAIVTYKDKYVLTEHPDDEYVLKEAILNVMETQKVDNFLDAIDFPVAKCLIVGEATRLAELEKVMHEALKERMGVYRSEPYFLELVPKGIDKAQSLAVLLEKIGATKDEMIAVGDGFNDLS
;
A
#
# COMPACT_ATOMS: atom_id res chain seq x y z
N THR A 1 8.01 12.31 -5.58
CA THR A 1 9.38 12.01 -6.05
C THR A 1 9.39 11.55 -7.51
N LEU A 2 8.81 10.40 -7.81
CA LEU A 2 8.84 9.82 -9.16
C LEU A 2 7.83 10.49 -10.11
N THR A 3 6.69 10.94 -9.59
CA THR A 3 5.61 11.54 -10.36
C THR A 3 5.50 13.05 -10.11
N ASN A 4 4.98 13.77 -11.11
CA ASN A 4 4.63 15.18 -10.99
C ASN A 4 3.33 15.40 -10.19
N ASN A 5 2.89 16.68 -10.08
CA ASN A 5 1.65 17.03 -9.37
C ASN A 5 0.38 16.42 -10.00
N LYS A 6 0.45 15.95 -11.25
CA LYS A 6 -0.63 15.21 -11.92
C LYS A 6 -0.56 13.71 -11.70
N LYS A 7 0.35 13.24 -10.83
CA LYS A 7 0.64 11.82 -10.59
C LYS A 7 1.15 11.06 -11.83
N GLU A 8 1.80 11.78 -12.74
CA GLU A 8 2.37 11.23 -13.97
C GLU A 8 3.89 11.23 -13.90
N ILE A 9 4.53 10.19 -14.44
CA ILE A 9 5.97 10.19 -14.69
C ILE A 9 6.25 11.04 -15.92
N THR A 10 7.25 11.93 -15.83
CA THR A 10 7.66 12.76 -17.00
C THR A 10 8.41 11.89 -18.01
N GLU A 11 8.35 12.29 -19.28
CA GLU A 11 9.06 11.56 -20.34
C GLU A 11 10.59 11.54 -20.11
N HIS A 12 11.14 12.62 -19.58
CA HIS A 12 12.56 12.67 -19.23
C HIS A 12 12.91 11.63 -18.15
N THR A 13 12.16 11.61 -17.04
CA THR A 13 12.35 10.64 -15.97
C THR A 13 12.17 9.20 -16.47
N ARG A 14 11.13 8.96 -17.27
CA ARG A 14 10.87 7.66 -17.86
C ARG A 14 12.06 7.15 -18.67
N ARG A 15 12.55 7.96 -19.61
CA ARG A 15 13.71 7.59 -20.45
C ARG A 15 14.96 7.34 -19.63
N THR A 16 15.26 8.21 -18.66
CA THR A 16 16.43 8.03 -17.79
C THR A 16 16.39 6.72 -17.03
N LEU A 17 15.20 6.33 -16.51
CA LEU A 17 15.05 5.06 -15.79
C LEU A 17 15.09 3.85 -16.74
N ILE A 18 14.57 3.96 -17.95
CA ILE A 18 14.72 2.90 -18.96
C ILE A 18 16.19 2.72 -19.33
N ASP A 19 16.92 3.81 -19.63
CA ASP A 19 18.35 3.77 -19.93
C ASP A 19 19.18 3.16 -18.79
N ALA A 20 18.80 3.43 -17.53
CA ALA A 20 19.43 2.79 -16.37
C ALA A 20 19.16 1.29 -16.33
N GLN A 21 17.92 0.88 -16.57
CA GLN A 21 17.55 -0.55 -16.63
C GLN A 21 18.28 -1.29 -17.77
N GLU A 22 18.47 -0.67 -18.93
CA GLU A 22 19.25 -1.22 -20.04
C GLU A 22 20.73 -1.46 -19.69
N ARG A 23 21.25 -0.70 -18.71
CA ARG A 23 22.60 -0.87 -18.15
C ARG A 23 22.65 -1.85 -16.97
N GLY A 24 21.55 -2.51 -16.65
CA GLY A 24 21.47 -3.54 -15.61
C GLY A 24 21.00 -3.03 -14.23
N VAL A 25 20.64 -1.74 -14.11
CA VAL A 25 20.08 -1.24 -12.84
C VAL A 25 18.69 -1.83 -12.63
N LYS A 26 18.42 -2.37 -11.44
CA LYS A 26 17.10 -2.85 -11.04
C LYS A 26 16.30 -1.73 -10.40
N ILE A 27 15.10 -1.48 -10.89
CA ILE A 27 14.20 -0.47 -10.33
C ILE A 27 13.27 -1.13 -9.31
N VAL A 28 13.16 -0.50 -8.15
CA VAL A 28 12.20 -0.84 -7.10
C VAL A 28 11.21 0.32 -6.95
N LEU A 29 9.93 0.05 -7.18
CA LEU A 29 8.85 1.01 -6.89
C LEU A 29 8.35 0.78 -5.48
N ALA A 30 8.68 1.68 -4.55
CA ALA A 30 8.26 1.61 -3.15
C ALA A 30 7.15 2.63 -2.86
N SER A 31 5.98 2.16 -2.42
CA SER A 31 4.80 3.01 -2.20
C SER A 31 3.91 2.49 -1.06
N GLY A 32 3.14 3.40 -0.43
CA GLY A 32 2.05 3.05 0.48
C GLY A 32 0.78 2.54 -0.22
N ARG A 33 0.73 2.65 -1.55
CA ARG A 33 -0.41 2.19 -2.35
C ARG A 33 -0.55 0.67 -2.35
N PRO A 34 -1.77 0.16 -2.58
CA PRO A 34 -1.97 -1.23 -2.98
C PRO A 34 -1.15 -1.57 -4.23
N THR A 35 -0.77 -2.83 -4.39
CA THR A 35 0.05 -3.29 -5.52
C THR A 35 -0.56 -2.87 -6.85
N TYR A 36 -1.87 -3.02 -7.04
CA TYR A 36 -2.56 -2.62 -8.26
C TYR A 36 -2.43 -1.12 -8.57
N GLY A 37 -2.43 -0.25 -7.55
CA GLY A 37 -2.26 1.20 -7.71
C GLY A 37 -0.87 1.64 -8.19
N ILE A 38 0.11 0.72 -8.21
CA ILE A 38 1.48 0.96 -8.69
C ILE A 38 1.65 0.47 -10.14
N VAL A 39 0.80 -0.47 -10.59
CA VAL A 39 0.88 -1.11 -11.92
C VAL A 39 1.03 -0.10 -13.07
N PRO A 40 0.26 1.00 -13.16
CA PRO A 40 0.40 1.94 -14.28
C PRO A 40 1.81 2.55 -14.41
N ILE A 41 2.51 2.73 -13.30
CA ILE A 41 3.91 3.23 -13.30
C ILE A 41 4.88 2.09 -13.65
N ALA A 42 4.66 0.89 -13.13
CA ALA A 42 5.47 -0.28 -13.43
C ALA A 42 5.44 -0.62 -14.94
N GLU A 43 4.28 -0.50 -15.57
CA GLU A 43 4.11 -0.69 -17.01
C GLU A 43 4.83 0.39 -17.82
N LYS A 44 4.69 1.69 -17.46
CA LYS A 44 5.40 2.80 -18.11
C LYS A 44 6.91 2.64 -18.04
N LEU A 45 7.44 2.05 -16.98
CA LEU A 45 8.85 1.75 -16.79
C LEU A 45 9.29 0.40 -17.33
N GLU A 46 8.39 -0.38 -17.94
CA GLU A 46 8.65 -1.69 -18.50
C GLU A 46 9.31 -2.66 -17.49
N LEU A 47 8.93 -2.57 -16.18
CA LEU A 47 9.57 -3.35 -15.13
C LEU A 47 9.52 -4.86 -15.38
N LYS A 48 8.46 -5.34 -16.04
CA LYS A 48 8.33 -6.77 -16.39
C LYS A 48 9.43 -7.23 -17.34
N LYS A 49 9.84 -6.36 -18.27
CA LYS A 49 10.92 -6.64 -19.24
C LYS A 49 12.29 -6.63 -18.59
N TYR A 50 12.55 -5.66 -17.69
CA TYR A 50 13.88 -5.44 -17.12
C TYR A 50 14.10 -6.13 -15.77
N GLY A 51 13.05 -6.73 -15.17
CA GLY A 51 13.16 -7.48 -13.91
C GLY A 51 13.22 -6.59 -12.68
N GLY A 52 12.32 -5.61 -12.61
CA GLY A 52 12.15 -4.74 -11.43
C GLY A 52 11.23 -5.33 -10.37
N TYR A 53 11.09 -4.60 -9.26
CA TYR A 53 10.31 -5.01 -8.09
C TYR A 53 9.27 -3.96 -7.71
N ILE A 54 8.16 -4.41 -7.13
CA ILE A 54 7.16 -3.55 -6.49
C ILE A 54 7.15 -3.85 -4.99
N LEU A 55 7.28 -2.81 -4.19
CA LEU A 55 7.15 -2.81 -2.75
C LEU A 55 5.93 -1.96 -2.41
N SER A 56 4.80 -2.61 -2.16
CA SER A 56 3.48 -2.03 -1.91
C SER A 56 3.13 -2.00 -0.42
N TYR A 57 2.05 -1.32 -0.06
CA TYR A 57 1.55 -1.19 1.32
C TYR A 57 2.63 -0.71 2.32
N ASN A 58 3.48 0.26 1.92
CA ASN A 58 4.63 0.72 2.71
C ASN A 58 5.65 -0.39 3.05
N GLY A 59 5.70 -1.45 2.25
CA GLY A 59 6.56 -2.60 2.49
C GLY A 59 5.82 -3.83 3.01
N GLY A 60 4.50 -3.81 3.07
CA GLY A 60 3.67 -4.97 3.42
C GLY A 60 3.83 -6.12 2.44
N GLU A 61 4.08 -5.81 1.16
CA GLU A 61 4.32 -6.81 0.13
C GLU A 61 5.52 -6.44 -0.75
N ILE A 62 6.25 -7.47 -1.19
CA ILE A 62 7.31 -7.35 -2.20
C ILE A 62 7.02 -8.33 -3.33
N THR A 63 6.81 -7.82 -4.52
CA THR A 63 6.57 -8.62 -5.72
C THR A 63 7.71 -8.48 -6.71
N ASN A 64 8.26 -9.60 -7.18
CA ASN A 64 9.09 -9.64 -8.38
C ASN A 64 8.19 -9.40 -9.59
N TRP A 65 8.30 -8.22 -10.20
CA TRP A 65 7.37 -7.84 -11.26
C TRP A 65 7.60 -8.59 -12.57
N GLN A 66 8.78 -9.18 -12.78
CA GLN A 66 9.06 -9.99 -13.95
C GLN A 66 8.36 -11.35 -13.90
N THR A 67 8.43 -12.02 -12.75
CA THR A 67 7.90 -13.37 -12.57
C THR A 67 6.47 -13.40 -12.05
N GLY A 68 6.03 -12.33 -11.39
CA GLY A 68 4.78 -12.27 -10.63
C GLY A 68 4.87 -12.92 -9.25
N GLU A 69 6.05 -13.34 -8.81
CA GLU A 69 6.26 -13.98 -7.52
C GLU A 69 6.09 -12.99 -6.37
N LEU A 70 5.25 -13.31 -5.40
CA LEU A 70 5.17 -12.63 -4.11
C LEU A 70 6.34 -13.10 -3.25
N MET A 71 7.38 -12.30 -3.16
CA MET A 71 8.63 -12.64 -2.46
C MET A 71 8.53 -12.46 -0.94
N TYR A 72 7.70 -11.54 -0.50
CA TYR A 72 7.49 -11.22 0.91
C TYR A 72 6.10 -10.66 1.12
N GLU A 73 5.47 -11.05 2.22
CA GLU A 73 4.24 -10.42 2.72
C GLU A 73 4.30 -10.26 4.25
N ASN A 74 3.74 -9.17 4.74
CA ASN A 74 3.43 -8.94 6.14
C ASN A 74 1.97 -8.53 6.22
N VAL A 75 1.16 -9.33 6.90
CA VAL A 75 -0.30 -9.23 6.91
C VAL A 75 -0.84 -9.03 8.32
N LEU A 76 -2.04 -8.48 8.41
CA LEU A 76 -2.76 -8.35 9.66
C LEU A 76 -3.08 -9.74 10.25
N ASP A 77 -2.96 -9.88 11.55
CA ASP A 77 -3.47 -11.06 12.24
C ASP A 77 -4.98 -11.17 12.01
N ALA A 78 -5.44 -12.33 11.56
CA ALA A 78 -6.86 -12.51 11.21
C ALA A 78 -7.82 -12.24 12.39
N ASP A 79 -7.36 -12.46 13.62
CA ASP A 79 -8.16 -12.25 14.84
C ASP A 79 -8.39 -10.77 15.19
N VAL A 80 -7.68 -9.82 14.57
CA VAL A 80 -7.96 -8.38 14.75
C VAL A 80 -9.09 -7.87 13.84
N LEU A 81 -9.32 -8.52 12.71
CA LEU A 81 -10.27 -8.05 11.69
C LEU A 81 -11.70 -7.84 12.25
N PRO A 82 -12.25 -8.73 13.09
CA PRO A 82 -13.56 -8.49 13.71
C PRO A 82 -13.61 -7.24 14.56
N TYR A 83 -12.54 -6.92 15.29
CA TYR A 83 -12.46 -5.70 16.09
C TYR A 83 -12.43 -4.45 15.20
N LEU A 84 -11.61 -4.46 14.13
CA LEU A 84 -11.50 -3.34 13.18
C LEU A 84 -12.86 -3.06 12.51
N TYR A 85 -13.52 -4.11 12.05
CA TYR A 85 -14.85 -4.03 11.46
C TYR A 85 -15.88 -3.47 12.44
N GLN A 86 -15.89 -3.95 13.69
CA GLN A 86 -16.82 -3.47 14.70
C GLN A 86 -16.59 -1.99 15.04
N CYS A 87 -15.31 -1.57 15.15
CA CYS A 87 -14.97 -0.15 15.37
C CYS A 87 -15.52 0.75 14.24
N ALA A 88 -15.38 0.33 12.99
CA ALA A 88 -15.92 1.08 11.85
C ALA A 88 -17.46 1.17 11.94
N LYS A 89 -18.13 0.05 12.18
CA LYS A 89 -19.59 -0.04 12.30
C LYS A 89 -20.18 0.82 13.41
N ASP A 90 -19.61 0.74 14.61
CA ASP A 90 -20.09 1.48 15.78
C ASP A 90 -19.96 2.99 15.60
N ASN A 91 -19.03 3.41 14.73
CA ASN A 91 -18.81 4.83 14.43
C ASN A 91 -19.44 5.28 13.09
N ASN A 92 -20.20 4.42 12.42
CA ASN A 92 -20.78 4.67 11.09
C ASN A 92 -19.74 5.14 10.07
N PHE A 93 -18.60 4.45 10.00
CA PHE A 93 -17.57 4.61 9.00
C PHE A 93 -17.57 3.43 8.03
N ALA A 94 -17.14 3.67 6.81
CA ALA A 94 -16.83 2.59 5.88
C ALA A 94 -15.44 2.00 6.21
N ILE A 95 -15.32 0.68 6.09
CA ILE A 95 -14.05 -0.04 6.12
C ILE A 95 -13.81 -0.67 4.75
N VAL A 96 -12.57 -0.65 4.29
CA VAL A 96 -12.15 -1.25 3.04
C VAL A 96 -10.91 -2.11 3.23
N THR A 97 -10.76 -3.10 2.35
CA THR A 97 -9.51 -3.82 2.08
C THR A 97 -9.35 -4.01 0.57
N TYR A 98 -8.29 -4.68 0.15
CA TYR A 98 -7.91 -4.74 -1.26
C TYR A 98 -7.75 -6.19 -1.72
N LYS A 99 -8.31 -6.52 -2.88
CA LYS A 99 -8.11 -7.80 -3.54
C LYS A 99 -8.00 -7.57 -5.05
N ASP A 100 -6.90 -7.97 -5.64
CA ASP A 100 -6.62 -7.75 -7.07
C ASP A 100 -6.78 -6.26 -7.46
N LYS A 101 -7.70 -5.95 -8.36
CA LYS A 101 -8.01 -4.59 -8.80
C LYS A 101 -9.13 -3.92 -8.01
N TYR A 102 -9.61 -4.54 -6.95
CA TYR A 102 -10.80 -4.11 -6.24
C TYR A 102 -10.51 -3.56 -4.84
N VAL A 103 -11.21 -2.50 -4.50
CA VAL A 103 -11.43 -2.01 -3.14
C VAL A 103 -12.71 -2.68 -2.62
N LEU A 104 -12.59 -3.63 -1.70
CA LEU A 104 -13.71 -4.39 -1.13
C LEU A 104 -14.34 -3.62 0.02
N THR A 105 -15.66 -3.46 0.02
CA THR A 105 -16.43 -2.75 1.06
C THR A 105 -17.91 -3.07 1.01
N GLU A 106 -18.62 -2.86 2.14
CA GLU A 106 -20.09 -2.86 2.17
C GLU A 106 -20.71 -1.56 1.59
N HIS A 107 -19.90 -0.48 1.49
CA HIS A 107 -20.33 0.87 1.13
C HIS A 107 -19.63 1.39 -0.13
N PRO A 108 -19.87 0.80 -1.32
CA PRO A 108 -19.13 1.14 -2.55
C PRO A 108 -19.38 2.57 -3.05
N ASP A 109 -20.48 3.18 -2.66
CA ASP A 109 -20.89 4.53 -3.09
C ASP A 109 -20.47 5.63 -2.07
N ASP A 110 -19.78 5.27 -0.96
CA ASP A 110 -19.25 6.23 -0.01
C ASP A 110 -18.20 7.13 -0.68
N GLU A 111 -18.28 8.44 -0.44
CA GLU A 111 -17.42 9.42 -1.11
C GLU A 111 -15.91 9.20 -0.85
N TYR A 112 -15.54 8.76 0.35
CA TYR A 112 -14.15 8.50 0.72
C TYR A 112 -13.66 7.16 0.16
N VAL A 113 -14.54 6.17 0.07
CA VAL A 113 -14.25 4.89 -0.62
C VAL A 113 -14.00 5.14 -2.11
N LEU A 114 -14.86 5.91 -2.77
CA LEU A 114 -14.67 6.29 -4.17
C LEU A 114 -13.38 7.08 -4.38
N LYS A 115 -13.05 7.96 -3.44
CA LYS A 115 -11.78 8.72 -3.48
C LYS A 115 -10.57 7.81 -3.39
N GLU A 116 -10.57 6.82 -2.50
CA GLU A 116 -9.49 5.81 -2.39
C GLU A 116 -9.35 5.00 -3.67
N ALA A 117 -10.49 4.54 -4.24
CA ALA A 117 -10.49 3.79 -5.49
C ALA A 117 -9.92 4.61 -6.66
N ILE A 118 -10.33 5.88 -6.79
CA ILE A 118 -9.82 6.79 -7.83
C ILE A 118 -8.32 7.06 -7.66
N LEU A 119 -7.84 7.32 -6.43
CA LEU A 119 -6.43 7.59 -6.15
C LEU A 119 -5.52 6.42 -6.52
N ASN A 120 -6.03 5.19 -6.44
CA ASN A 120 -5.29 3.97 -6.75
C ASN A 120 -5.64 3.36 -8.12
N VAL A 121 -6.50 4.01 -8.91
CA VAL A 121 -6.96 3.50 -10.22
C VAL A 121 -7.59 2.10 -10.08
N MET A 122 -8.34 1.89 -8.99
CA MET A 122 -9.02 0.65 -8.65
C MET A 122 -10.54 0.79 -8.80
N GLU A 123 -11.24 -0.33 -8.87
CA GLU A 123 -12.69 -0.40 -8.89
C GLU A 123 -13.22 -0.71 -7.48
N THR A 124 -14.37 -0.17 -7.10
CA THR A 124 -15.05 -0.60 -5.87
C THR A 124 -15.81 -1.89 -6.12
N GLN A 125 -15.75 -2.81 -5.17
CA GLN A 125 -16.53 -4.03 -5.18
C GLN A 125 -17.36 -4.12 -3.90
N LYS A 126 -18.70 -4.13 -4.08
CA LYS A 126 -19.61 -4.34 -2.98
C LYS A 126 -19.53 -5.77 -2.46
N VAL A 127 -19.47 -5.90 -1.14
CA VAL A 127 -19.63 -7.16 -0.42
C VAL A 127 -20.84 -7.06 0.53
N ASP A 128 -21.50 -8.19 0.81
CA ASP A 128 -22.67 -8.20 1.71
C ASP A 128 -22.25 -8.14 3.18
N ASN A 129 -21.13 -8.76 3.53
CA ASN A 129 -20.48 -8.70 4.83
C ASN A 129 -18.97 -8.64 4.63
N PHE A 130 -18.35 -7.65 5.26
CA PHE A 130 -16.91 -7.40 5.10
C PHE A 130 -16.06 -8.58 5.57
N LEU A 131 -16.39 -9.17 6.73
CA LEU A 131 -15.61 -10.27 7.30
C LEU A 131 -15.78 -11.56 6.49
N ASP A 132 -16.97 -11.85 6.01
CA ASP A 132 -17.26 -13.06 5.23
C ASP A 132 -16.60 -13.03 3.85
N ALA A 133 -16.30 -11.82 3.34
CA ALA A 133 -15.64 -11.63 2.06
C ALA A 133 -14.11 -11.82 2.11
N ILE A 134 -13.53 -11.89 3.31
CA ILE A 134 -12.08 -12.02 3.51
C ILE A 134 -11.70 -13.49 3.64
N ASP A 135 -11.30 -14.11 2.55
CA ASP A 135 -10.77 -15.47 2.45
C ASP A 135 -9.27 -15.51 2.06
N PHE A 136 -8.57 -14.38 2.26
CA PHE A 136 -7.19 -14.14 1.84
C PHE A 136 -6.40 -13.37 2.91
N PRO A 137 -5.05 -13.42 2.89
CA PRO A 137 -4.20 -12.59 3.74
C PRO A 137 -4.43 -11.09 3.49
N VAL A 138 -4.58 -10.30 4.56
CA VAL A 138 -4.89 -8.87 4.47
C VAL A 138 -3.65 -8.04 4.80
N ALA A 139 -3.05 -7.42 3.80
CA ALA A 139 -1.89 -6.55 3.98
C ALA A 139 -2.26 -5.20 4.64
N LYS A 140 -3.49 -4.71 4.42
CA LYS A 140 -3.97 -3.44 4.95
C LYS A 140 -5.49 -3.37 4.96
N CYS A 141 -6.06 -2.78 6.03
CA CYS A 141 -7.40 -2.21 5.99
C CYS A 141 -7.31 -0.69 6.08
N LEU A 142 -8.38 -0.02 5.64
CA LEU A 142 -8.55 1.41 5.75
C LEU A 142 -9.95 1.71 6.29
N ILE A 143 -10.05 2.49 7.37
CA ILE A 143 -11.32 3.09 7.78
C ILE A 143 -11.37 4.50 7.20
N VAL A 144 -12.48 4.84 6.57
CA VAL A 144 -12.61 6.12 5.86
C VAL A 144 -13.81 6.90 6.37
N GLY A 145 -13.69 8.23 6.39
CA GLY A 145 -14.80 9.08 6.81
C GLY A 145 -14.42 10.51 7.15
N GLU A 146 -15.33 11.23 7.83
CA GLU A 146 -15.14 12.64 8.19
C GLU A 146 -13.92 12.83 9.13
N ALA A 147 -13.10 13.80 8.79
CA ALA A 147 -11.75 13.98 9.35
C ALA A 147 -11.71 14.14 10.87
N THR A 148 -12.64 14.92 11.46
CA THR A 148 -12.65 15.22 12.90
C THR A 148 -13.02 13.97 13.71
N ARG A 149 -14.07 13.27 13.28
CA ARG A 149 -14.53 12.04 13.92
C ARG A 149 -13.51 10.91 13.77
N LEU A 150 -12.87 10.85 12.60
CA LEU A 150 -11.84 9.84 12.32
C LEU A 150 -10.58 10.07 13.19
N ALA A 151 -10.25 11.35 13.48
CA ALA A 151 -9.16 11.69 14.40
C ALA A 151 -9.42 11.25 15.86
N GLU A 152 -10.67 11.23 16.28
CA GLU A 152 -11.06 10.72 17.59
C GLU A 152 -10.95 9.20 17.65
N LEU A 153 -11.44 8.54 16.61
CA LEU A 153 -11.35 7.08 16.48
C LEU A 153 -9.87 6.60 16.41
N GLU A 154 -9.02 7.33 15.68
CA GLU A 154 -7.57 7.06 15.63
C GLU A 154 -6.95 6.94 17.01
N LYS A 155 -7.21 7.91 17.91
CA LYS A 155 -6.65 7.92 19.26
C LYS A 155 -7.06 6.69 20.06
N VAL A 156 -8.33 6.33 19.99
CA VAL A 156 -8.88 5.16 20.70
C VAL A 156 -8.29 3.86 20.16
N MET A 157 -8.30 3.70 18.85
CA MET A 157 -7.78 2.48 18.20
C MET A 157 -6.26 2.36 18.33
N HIS A 158 -5.53 3.48 18.20
CA HIS A 158 -4.08 3.49 18.38
C HIS A 158 -3.71 3.00 19.77
N GLU A 159 -4.34 3.54 20.84
CA GLU A 159 -4.03 3.13 22.22
C GLU A 159 -4.37 1.66 22.46
N ALA A 160 -5.48 1.17 21.90
CA ALA A 160 -5.90 -0.21 22.05
C ALA A 160 -5.02 -1.22 21.28
N LEU A 161 -4.42 -0.81 20.15
CA LEU A 161 -3.78 -1.72 19.19
C LEU A 161 -2.28 -1.48 18.98
N LYS A 162 -1.67 -0.45 19.57
CA LYS A 162 -0.26 -0.05 19.36
C LYS A 162 0.77 -1.17 19.56
N GLU A 163 0.44 -2.17 20.39
CA GLU A 163 1.31 -3.33 20.61
C GLU A 163 1.16 -4.42 19.53
N ARG A 164 0.08 -4.37 18.75
CA ARG A 164 -0.27 -5.39 17.77
C ARG A 164 -0.12 -4.95 16.33
N MET A 165 -0.43 -3.67 16.05
CA MET A 165 -0.48 -3.18 14.68
C MET A 165 -0.24 -1.67 14.60
N GLY A 166 -0.01 -1.15 13.40
CA GLY A 166 0.03 0.28 13.11
C GLY A 166 -1.37 0.84 12.89
N VAL A 167 -1.68 1.95 13.58
CA VAL A 167 -2.93 2.71 13.43
C VAL A 167 -2.56 4.19 13.33
N TYR A 168 -2.72 4.78 12.16
CA TYR A 168 -2.38 6.19 11.90
C TYR A 168 -3.13 6.73 10.69
N ARG A 169 -3.30 8.05 10.59
CA ARG A 169 -3.90 8.66 9.41
C ARG A 169 -2.83 9.05 8.39
N SER A 170 -2.99 8.58 7.15
CA SER A 170 -2.20 9.01 5.99
C SER A 170 -2.76 10.30 5.36
N GLU A 171 -4.06 10.47 5.44
CA GLU A 171 -4.81 11.67 5.07
C GLU A 171 -5.84 11.97 6.17
N PRO A 172 -6.36 13.19 6.30
CA PRO A 172 -7.33 13.50 7.36
C PRO A 172 -8.54 12.56 7.42
N TYR A 173 -8.92 12.00 6.29
CA TYR A 173 -10.09 11.13 6.08
C TYR A 173 -9.74 9.66 5.85
N PHE A 174 -8.48 9.26 5.98
CA PHE A 174 -7.98 7.88 5.79
C PHE A 174 -7.22 7.40 7.01
N LEU A 175 -7.79 6.45 7.75
CA LEU A 175 -7.17 5.77 8.89
C LEU A 175 -6.59 4.43 8.43
N GLU A 176 -5.27 4.39 8.32
CA GLU A 176 -4.50 3.20 7.94
C GLU A 176 -4.44 2.21 9.09
N LEU A 177 -4.73 0.96 8.78
CA LEU A 177 -4.67 -0.18 9.68
C LEU A 177 -3.75 -1.21 9.04
N VAL A 178 -2.52 -1.29 9.54
CA VAL A 178 -1.43 -2.05 8.94
C VAL A 178 -0.75 -2.97 9.95
N PRO A 179 -0.10 -4.06 9.55
CA PRO A 179 0.68 -4.91 10.44
C PRO A 179 1.75 -4.11 11.21
N LYS A 180 2.12 -4.59 12.40
CA LYS A 180 3.18 -3.98 13.19
C LYS A 180 4.53 -4.08 12.47
N GLY A 181 5.31 -3.01 12.57
CA GLY A 181 6.67 -2.99 12.02
C GLY A 181 6.76 -2.87 10.51
N ILE A 182 5.67 -2.46 9.84
CA ILE A 182 5.76 -2.09 8.42
C ILE A 182 6.58 -0.82 8.28
N ASP A 183 7.69 -0.96 7.55
CA ASP A 183 8.64 0.10 7.27
C ASP A 183 9.30 -0.18 5.91
N LYS A 184 9.36 0.83 5.04
CA LYS A 184 9.95 0.69 3.71
C LYS A 184 11.42 0.27 3.77
N ALA A 185 12.20 0.80 4.73
CA ALA A 185 13.62 0.48 4.83
C ALA A 185 13.84 -0.97 5.28
N GLN A 186 13.04 -1.46 6.24
CA GLN A 186 13.11 -2.87 6.66
C GLN A 186 12.75 -3.81 5.50
N SER A 187 11.70 -3.49 4.76
CA SER A 187 11.28 -4.30 3.61
C SER A 187 12.27 -4.23 2.45
N LEU A 188 12.92 -3.07 2.23
CA LEU A 188 14.03 -2.95 1.29
C LEU A 188 15.23 -3.82 1.72
N ALA A 189 15.55 -3.88 3.02
CA ALA A 189 16.59 -4.77 3.51
C ALA A 189 16.29 -6.25 3.24
N VAL A 190 15.03 -6.66 3.45
CA VAL A 190 14.55 -8.02 3.08
C VAL A 190 14.69 -8.27 1.58
N LEU A 191 14.32 -7.30 0.74
CA LEU A 191 14.48 -7.42 -0.71
C LEU A 191 15.96 -7.59 -1.09
N LEU A 192 16.85 -6.71 -0.58
CA LEU A 192 18.28 -6.78 -0.87
C LEU A 192 18.88 -8.14 -0.51
N GLU A 193 18.55 -8.67 0.67
CA GLU A 193 18.97 -10.02 1.08
C GLU A 193 18.50 -11.09 0.08
N LYS A 194 17.21 -11.06 -0.31
CA LYS A 194 16.63 -12.04 -1.24
C LYS A 194 17.23 -12.01 -2.63
N ILE A 195 17.70 -10.84 -3.10
CA ILE A 195 18.30 -10.70 -4.43
C ILE A 195 19.83 -10.74 -4.40
N GLY A 196 20.44 -10.91 -3.22
CA GLY A 196 21.89 -10.97 -3.05
C GLY A 196 22.60 -9.63 -3.26
N ALA A 197 21.93 -8.52 -3.02
CA ALA A 197 22.47 -7.17 -3.11
C ALA A 197 22.73 -6.57 -1.72
N THR A 198 23.56 -5.54 -1.68
CA THR A 198 23.94 -4.83 -0.45
C THR A 198 23.42 -3.39 -0.44
N LYS A 199 23.44 -2.75 0.73
CA LYS A 199 23.04 -1.33 0.85
C LYS A 199 23.94 -0.40 0.03
N ASP A 200 25.21 -0.76 -0.16
CA ASP A 200 26.17 0.05 -0.93
C ASP A 200 25.89 0.03 -2.44
N GLU A 201 25.07 -0.92 -2.89
CA GLU A 201 24.63 -1.05 -4.27
C GLU A 201 23.25 -0.39 -4.52
N MET A 202 22.66 0.23 -3.49
CA MET A 202 21.32 0.84 -3.54
C MET A 202 21.39 2.36 -3.59
N ILE A 203 20.54 2.95 -4.42
CA ILE A 203 20.23 4.37 -4.41
C ILE A 203 18.77 4.52 -4.03
N ALA A 204 18.47 5.15 -2.90
CA ALA A 204 17.11 5.48 -2.47
C ALA A 204 16.78 6.94 -2.82
N VAL A 205 15.57 7.16 -3.36
CA VAL A 205 15.06 8.50 -3.71
C VAL A 205 13.64 8.62 -3.15
N GLY A 206 13.44 9.55 -2.23
CA GLY A 206 12.18 9.78 -1.56
C GLY A 206 11.90 11.26 -1.29
N ASP A 207 10.66 11.62 -0.95
CA ASP A 207 10.22 12.98 -0.59
C ASP A 207 9.21 13.00 0.57
N GLY A 208 8.81 11.84 1.07
CA GLY A 208 7.88 11.68 2.18
C GLY A 208 8.55 11.35 3.51
N PHE A 209 7.87 11.59 4.61
CA PHE A 209 8.34 11.20 5.95
C PHE A 209 8.55 9.69 6.09
N ASN A 210 7.77 8.90 5.36
CA ASN A 210 7.87 7.43 5.30
C ASN A 210 9.05 6.92 4.45
N ASP A 211 9.87 7.83 3.89
CA ASP A 211 11.08 7.53 3.14
C ASP A 211 12.36 7.86 3.95
N LEU A 212 12.23 8.31 5.22
CA LEU A 212 13.36 8.77 6.05
C LEU A 212 14.01 7.65 6.89
N SER A 213 13.42 6.47 6.93
CA SER A 213 13.92 5.31 7.71
C SER A 213 15.09 4.60 7.07
#